data_da3150772ec349f0a78a831a7e78d8d1
#
_entry.id   da3150772ec349f0a78a831a7e78d8d1
#
_cell.length_a   1.000
_cell.length_b   1.000
_cell.length_c   1.000
_cell.angle_alpha   90.00
_cell.angle_beta   90.00
_cell.angle_gamma   90.00
#
_symmetry.space_group_name_H-M   'P 1'
#
loop_
_entity.id
_entity.type
_entity.pdbx_description
1 polymer ?
#
loop_
_entity_poly.entity_id
_entity_poly.type
_entity_poly.pdbx_seq_one_letter_code
_entity_poly.pdbx_strand_id
1 'polypeptide(L)'
;MTEKARQIIMELFKIVGSDSLLIITHTGQLRRLYCPFKVVCKVDVSSLVKGQEYAVNAIKMTLKLEDVFIIQGRAYYVWCFTIIG
;
A
#
# COMPACT_ATOMS: atom_id res chain seq x y z
N MET A 1 -14.24 5.36 -6.28
CA MET A 1 -13.38 6.40 -5.72
C MET A 1 -12.55 7.03 -6.82
N THR A 2 -12.35 8.31 -6.76
CA THR A 2 -11.61 9.03 -7.77
C THR A 2 -10.09 8.91 -7.54
N GLU A 3 -9.31 9.06 -8.60
CA GLU A 3 -7.86 9.12 -8.51
C GLU A 3 -7.40 10.21 -7.55
N LYS A 4 -8.08 11.34 -7.55
CA LYS A 4 -7.73 12.48 -6.71
C LYS A 4 -7.82 12.12 -5.23
N ALA A 5 -8.88 11.44 -4.81
CA ALA A 5 -9.02 11.03 -3.41
C ALA A 5 -7.94 10.01 -3.02
N ARG A 6 -7.61 9.11 -3.92
CA ARG A 6 -6.53 8.15 -3.72
C ARG A 6 -5.19 8.85 -3.55
N GLN A 7 -4.92 9.88 -4.35
CA GLN A 7 -3.68 10.64 -4.25
C GLN A 7 -3.58 11.38 -2.91
N ILE A 8 -4.68 11.91 -2.40
CA ILE A 8 -4.71 12.58 -1.10
C ILE A 8 -4.30 11.61 0.00
N ILE A 9 -4.80 10.39 -0.02
CA ILE A 9 -4.41 9.36 0.95
C ILE A 9 -2.91 9.07 0.85
N MET A 10 -2.38 8.97 -0.36
CA MET A 10 -0.96 8.74 -0.57
C MET A 10 -0.10 9.87 -0.03
N GLU A 11 -0.55 11.11 -0.18
CA GLU A 11 0.18 12.27 0.35
C GLU A 11 0.20 12.29 1.87
N LEU A 12 -0.93 11.98 2.51
CA LEU A 12 -0.99 11.88 3.97
C LEU A 12 -0.03 10.82 4.48
N PHE A 13 0.03 9.72 3.79
CA PHE A 13 0.94 8.65 4.10
C PHE A 13 2.42 9.09 4.05
N LYS A 14 2.81 9.93 3.10
CA LYS A 14 4.16 10.47 3.04
C LYS A 14 4.49 11.32 4.28
N ILE A 15 3.51 12.03 4.81
CA ILE A 15 3.70 12.88 5.99
C ILE A 15 3.93 12.03 7.22
N VAL A 16 3.25 10.90 7.35
CA VAL A 16 3.31 10.06 8.56
C VAL A 16 4.50 9.09 8.58
N GLY A 17 5.25 8.99 7.48
CA GLY A 17 6.46 8.18 7.44
C GLY A 17 6.34 6.94 6.57
N SER A 18 7.43 6.16 6.53
CA SER A 18 7.54 5.00 5.64
C SER A 18 7.11 3.68 6.29
N ASP A 19 6.73 3.68 7.55
CA ASP A 19 6.36 2.49 8.30
C ASP A 19 4.87 2.42 8.62
N SER A 20 4.09 3.38 8.14
CA SER A 20 2.65 3.38 8.37
C SER A 20 1.91 3.96 7.16
N LEU A 21 0.63 3.63 7.07
CA LEU A 21 -0.24 4.04 5.99
C LEU A 21 -1.58 4.49 6.56
N LEU A 22 -2.05 5.66 6.14
CA LEU A 22 -3.40 6.11 6.45
C LEU A 22 -4.33 5.67 5.34
N ILE A 23 -5.41 4.99 5.71
CA ILE A 23 -6.42 4.54 4.76
C ILE A 23 -7.79 5.07 5.16
N ILE A 24 -8.66 5.19 4.16
CA ILE A 24 -10.07 5.47 4.40
C ILE A 24 -10.83 4.18 4.07
N THR A 25 -11.56 3.65 5.07
CA THR A 25 -12.35 2.44 4.88
C THR A 25 -13.56 2.75 4.01
N HIS A 26 -14.23 1.69 3.53
CA HIS A 26 -15.43 1.86 2.73
C HIS A 26 -16.58 2.54 3.51
N THR A 27 -16.50 2.58 4.84
CA THR A 27 -17.46 3.29 5.67
C THR A 27 -17.04 4.73 5.95
N GLY A 28 -15.92 5.20 5.38
CA GLY A 28 -15.47 6.56 5.51
C GLY A 28 -14.59 6.83 6.73
N GLN A 29 -14.19 5.80 7.46
CA GLN A 29 -13.35 5.97 8.64
C GLN A 29 -11.88 6.05 8.27
N LEU A 30 -11.16 6.93 8.94
CA LEU A 30 -9.72 7.05 8.77
C LEU A 30 -9.01 6.08 9.71
N ARG A 31 -8.13 5.24 9.18
CA ARG A 31 -7.38 4.26 9.97
C ARG A 31 -5.91 4.30 9.61
N ARG A 32 -5.08 4.04 10.59
CA ARG A 32 -3.63 3.92 10.40
C ARG A 32 -3.23 2.45 10.49
N LEU A 33 -2.50 2.00 9.48
CA LEU A 33 -1.91 0.67 9.46
C LEU A 33 -0.40 0.80 9.60
N TYR A 34 0.18 0.07 10.53
CA TYR A 34 1.63 0.06 10.76
C TYR A 34 2.25 -1.16 10.09
N CYS A 35 3.45 -0.98 9.55
CA CYS A 35 4.22 -2.10 9.02
C CYS A 35 4.74 -2.98 10.16
N PRO A 36 4.73 -4.30 9.97
CA PRO A 36 4.20 -4.99 8.81
C PRO A 36 2.67 -5.09 8.84
N PHE A 37 2.03 -4.88 7.70
CA PHE A 37 0.60 -5.13 7.55
C PHE A 37 0.36 -6.06 6.37
N LYS A 38 -0.82 -6.66 6.29
CA LYS A 38 -1.12 -7.67 5.27
C LYS A 38 -1.86 -7.08 4.08
N VAL A 39 -1.52 -7.59 2.91
CA VAL A 39 -2.20 -7.27 1.65
C VAL A 39 -2.45 -8.56 0.88
N VAL A 40 -3.45 -8.53 -0.01
CA VAL A 40 -3.70 -9.61 -0.96
C VAL A 40 -3.28 -9.13 -2.33
N CYS A 41 -2.51 -9.95 -3.03
CA CYS A 41 -2.05 -9.64 -4.37
C CYS A 41 -3.22 -9.76 -5.35
N LYS A 42 -3.46 -8.72 -6.15
CA LYS A 42 -4.56 -8.69 -7.13
C LYS A 42 -4.16 -9.22 -8.50
N VAL A 43 -2.87 -9.27 -8.78
CA VAL A 43 -2.35 -9.70 -10.09
C VAL A 43 -1.08 -10.53 -9.85
N ASP A 44 -0.78 -11.42 -10.77
CA ASP A 44 0.51 -12.10 -10.73
C ASP A 44 1.59 -11.10 -11.12
N VAL A 45 2.57 -10.90 -10.24
CA VAL A 45 3.65 -9.96 -10.49
C VAL A 45 4.94 -10.52 -9.90
N SER A 46 5.95 -10.66 -10.73
CA SER A 46 7.25 -11.20 -10.31
C SER A 46 7.07 -12.56 -9.61
N SER A 47 7.53 -12.70 -8.37
CA SER A 47 7.40 -13.93 -7.59
C SER A 47 6.11 -13.98 -6.75
N LEU A 48 5.26 -12.95 -6.82
CA LEU A 48 4.03 -12.92 -6.05
C LEU A 48 2.88 -13.52 -6.85
N VAL A 49 1.99 -14.20 -6.15
CA VAL A 49 0.89 -14.94 -6.76
C VAL A 49 -0.43 -14.25 -6.43
N LYS A 50 -1.25 -14.04 -7.46
CA LYS A 50 -2.59 -13.48 -7.30
C LYS A 50 -3.39 -14.27 -6.28
N GLY A 51 -4.06 -13.56 -5.37
CA GLY A 51 -4.90 -14.16 -4.33
C GLY A 51 -4.18 -14.54 -3.07
N GLN A 52 -2.86 -14.48 -3.04
CA GLN A 52 -2.08 -14.79 -1.84
C GLN A 52 -1.89 -13.55 -0.98
N GLU A 53 -1.73 -13.76 0.32
CA GLU A 53 -1.45 -12.69 1.28
C GLU A 53 0.05 -12.50 1.43
N TYR A 54 0.45 -11.25 1.58
CA TYR A 54 1.85 -10.89 1.80
C TYR A 54 1.95 -9.81 2.86
N ALA A 55 3.05 -9.80 3.61
CA ALA A 55 3.31 -8.77 4.59
C ALA A 55 4.09 -7.63 3.93
N VAL A 56 3.63 -6.40 4.13
CA VAL A 56 4.33 -5.20 3.68
C VAL A 56 5.28 -4.77 4.79
N ASN A 57 6.57 -4.82 4.51
CA ASN A 57 7.60 -4.52 5.52
C ASN A 57 7.93 -3.04 5.61
N ALA A 58 7.76 -2.32 4.53
CA ALA A 58 8.03 -0.88 4.49
C ALA A 58 7.31 -0.29 3.28
N ILE A 59 7.25 1.02 3.24
CA ILE A 59 6.63 1.76 2.15
C ILE A 59 7.65 2.78 1.66
N LYS A 60 7.82 2.86 0.35
CA LYS A 60 8.80 3.75 -0.27
C LYS A 60 8.16 4.50 -1.42
N MET A 61 8.90 5.46 -1.97
CA MET A 61 8.46 6.24 -3.11
C MET A 61 9.53 6.19 -4.20
N THR A 62 9.09 6.02 -5.43
CA THR A 62 10.00 6.06 -6.58
C THR A 62 10.36 7.51 -6.91
N LEU A 63 11.36 7.69 -7.77
CA LEU A 63 11.73 9.02 -8.26
C LEU A 63 10.61 9.69 -9.05
N LYS A 64 9.67 8.91 -9.57
CA LYS A 64 8.49 9.45 -10.27
C LYS A 64 7.34 9.74 -9.31
N LEU A 65 7.60 9.74 -8.01
CA LEU A 65 6.61 10.01 -6.95
C LEU A 65 5.49 8.98 -6.90
N GLU A 66 5.80 7.73 -7.23
CA GLU A 66 4.86 6.62 -7.11
C GLU A 66 5.17 5.82 -5.86
N ASP A 67 4.14 5.54 -5.06
CA ASP A 67 4.32 4.78 -3.84
C ASP A 67 4.41 3.28 -4.16
N VAL A 68 5.29 2.61 -3.41
CA VAL A 68 5.48 1.17 -3.55
C VAL A 68 5.52 0.51 -2.18
N PHE A 69 5.11 -0.74 -2.13
CA PHE A 69 5.23 -1.58 -0.94
C PHE A 69 6.49 -2.44 -1.08
N ILE A 70 7.24 -2.56 0.00
CA ILE A 70 8.40 -3.46 0.06
C ILE A 70 7.92 -4.79 0.64
N ILE A 71 7.98 -5.82 -0.17
CA ILE A 71 7.57 -7.17 0.18
C ILE A 71 8.71 -8.12 -0.17
N GLN A 72 9.20 -8.88 0.81
CA GLN A 72 10.28 -9.84 0.59
C GLN A 72 11.51 -9.19 -0.07
N GLY A 73 11.81 -7.95 0.34
CA GLY A 73 12.99 -7.25 -0.16
C GLY A 73 12.84 -6.62 -1.54
N ARG A 74 11.66 -6.65 -2.13
CA ARG A 74 11.41 -6.07 -3.45
C ARG A 74 10.31 -5.02 -3.38
N ALA A 75 10.34 -4.08 -4.32
CA ALA A 75 9.36 -3.01 -4.42
C ALA A 75 8.26 -3.38 -5.43
N TYR A 76 7.01 -3.19 -5.02
CA TYR A 76 5.84 -3.45 -5.86
C TYR A 76 4.90 -2.26 -5.80
N TYR A 77 4.28 -1.91 -6.92
CA TYR A 77 3.31 -0.81 -6.95
C TYR A 77 2.09 -1.13 -6.08
N VAL A 78 1.62 -0.12 -5.37
CA VAL A 78 0.51 -0.25 -4.43
C VAL A 78 -0.76 -0.78 -5.09
N TRP A 79 -1.01 -0.40 -6.35
CA TRP A 79 -2.22 -0.82 -7.07
C TRP A 79 -2.28 -2.33 -7.36
N CYS A 80 -1.17 -3.05 -7.16
CA CYS A 80 -1.16 -4.51 -7.31
C CYS A 80 -1.85 -5.23 -6.15
N PHE A 81 -2.28 -4.52 -5.11
CA PHE A 81 -2.71 -5.14 -3.87
C PHE A 81 -4.03 -4.58 -3.36
N THR A 82 -4.72 -5.42 -2.58
CA THR A 82 -5.83 -5.01 -1.73
C THR A 82 -5.37 -5.07 -0.28
N ILE A 83 -5.58 -4.02 0.48
CA ILE A 83 -5.15 -3.96 1.87
C ILE A 83 -6.17 -4.70 2.74
N ILE A 84 -5.65 -5.58 3.61
CA ILE A 84 -6.44 -6.28 4.62
C ILE A 84 -6.14 -5.58 5.94
N GLY A 85 -7.10 -4.82 6.41
CA GLY A 85 -6.84 -4.03 7.60
C GLY A 85 -7.72 -4.32 8.75
#